data_fa941474f12039f0b8fd8e12505d3e91
#
_entry.id   fa941474f12039f0b8fd8e12505d3e91
#
_cell.length_a   1.000
_cell.length_b   1.000
_cell.length_c   1.000
_cell.angle_alpha   90.00
_cell.angle_beta   90.00
_cell.angle_gamma   90.00
#
_symmetry.space_group_name_H-M   'P 1'
#
loop_
_entity.id
_entity.type
_entity.pdbx_description
1 polymer ?
#
loop_
_entity_poly.entity_id
_entity_poly.type
_entity_poly.pdbx_seq_one_letter_code
_entity_poly.pdbx_strand_id
1 'polypeptide(L)'
;NDYIYELPAGLIDPGESIKETAIREMKEETGLTFTPAEFDDFLSRPHFSSAGMTDETNCTVYGISTGMPNLDHLEPNEDLSVELVDKNEAKRILREENLSVKAYYLLLHFIQSDPSDPFAFLKLD
;
A
#
# COMPACT_ATOMS: atom_id res chain seq x y z
N ASN A 1 -11.34 -4.16 19.34
CA ASN A 1 -11.42 -3.97 17.90
C ASN A 1 -10.57 -5.02 17.19
N ASP A 2 -11.20 -5.80 16.33
CA ASP A 2 -10.54 -6.91 15.63
C ASP A 2 -9.96 -6.50 14.27
N TYR A 3 -10.08 -5.23 13.90
CA TYR A 3 -9.56 -4.74 12.64
C TYR A 3 -8.06 -4.46 12.69
N ILE A 4 -7.41 -4.68 11.57
CA ILE A 4 -5.99 -4.39 11.37
C ILE A 4 -5.87 -3.45 10.18
N TYR A 5 -5.13 -2.38 10.32
CA TYR A 5 -4.84 -1.47 9.21
C TYR A 5 -3.76 -2.08 8.33
N GLU A 6 -4.06 -2.18 7.04
CA GLU A 6 -3.17 -2.73 6.04
C GLU A 6 -3.19 -1.90 4.77
N LEU A 7 -2.17 -2.09 3.95
CA LEU A 7 -2.12 -1.53 2.61
C LEU A 7 -2.86 -2.44 1.64
N PRO A 8 -3.42 -1.90 0.54
CA PRO A 8 -3.96 -2.73 -0.53
C PRO A 8 -2.89 -3.69 -1.05
N ALA A 9 -3.27 -4.93 -1.29
CA ALA A 9 -2.35 -5.96 -1.76
C ALA A 9 -3.10 -7.06 -2.50
N GLY A 10 -2.39 -7.78 -3.37
CA GLY A 10 -2.94 -8.92 -4.07
C GLY A 10 -1.86 -9.68 -4.81
N LEU A 11 -2.26 -10.80 -5.39
CA LEU A 11 -1.36 -11.66 -6.12
C LEU A 11 -1.16 -11.16 -7.55
N ILE A 12 0.07 -11.34 -8.05
CA ILE A 12 0.40 -11.01 -9.44
C ILE A 12 -0.19 -12.09 -10.35
N ASP A 13 -1.05 -11.69 -11.27
CA ASP A 13 -1.62 -12.63 -12.25
C ASP A 13 -0.60 -12.96 -13.33
N PRO A 14 -0.73 -14.15 -13.97
CA PRO A 14 0.15 -14.51 -15.09
C PRO A 14 0.13 -13.45 -16.18
N GLY A 15 1.32 -13.00 -16.60
CA GLY A 15 1.46 -12.00 -17.64
C GLY A 15 1.35 -10.55 -17.18
N GLU A 16 1.02 -10.32 -15.91
CA GLU A 16 0.98 -8.98 -15.34
C GLU A 16 2.36 -8.53 -14.87
N SER A 17 2.67 -7.25 -15.06
CA SER A 17 3.80 -6.63 -14.38
C SER A 17 3.42 -6.28 -12.95
N ILE A 18 4.40 -5.99 -12.11
CA ILE A 18 4.17 -5.56 -10.72
C ILE A 18 3.31 -4.28 -10.69
N LYS A 19 3.61 -3.31 -11.57
CA LYS A 19 2.85 -2.06 -11.65
C LYS A 19 1.41 -2.28 -12.10
N GLU A 20 1.20 -3.17 -13.08
CA GLU A 20 -0.14 -3.52 -13.54
C GLU A 20 -0.96 -4.17 -12.43
N THR A 21 -0.34 -5.05 -11.65
CA THR A 21 -0.98 -5.68 -10.49
C THR A 21 -1.40 -4.63 -9.47
N ALA A 22 -0.50 -3.67 -9.17
CA ALA A 22 -0.81 -2.61 -8.21
C ALA A 22 -1.99 -1.76 -8.66
N ILE A 23 -2.05 -1.41 -9.93
CA ILE A 23 -3.16 -0.64 -10.51
C ILE A 23 -4.47 -1.41 -10.37
N ARG A 24 -4.46 -2.69 -10.74
CA ARG A 24 -5.64 -3.55 -10.69
C ARG A 24 -6.14 -3.76 -9.26
N GLU A 25 -5.25 -4.14 -8.35
CA GLU A 25 -5.62 -4.40 -6.96
C GLU A 25 -6.12 -3.15 -6.24
N MET A 26 -5.52 -1.99 -6.50
CA MET A 26 -6.01 -0.75 -5.94
C MET A 26 -7.45 -0.49 -6.37
N LYS A 27 -7.76 -0.72 -7.65
CA LYS A 27 -9.11 -0.53 -8.18
C LYS A 27 -10.09 -1.53 -7.57
N GLU A 28 -9.71 -2.80 -7.50
CA GLU A 28 -10.57 -3.85 -6.96
C GLU A 28 -10.86 -3.65 -5.48
N GLU A 29 -9.85 -3.34 -4.68
CA GLU A 29 -10.01 -3.24 -3.23
C GLU A 29 -10.52 -1.90 -2.75
N THR A 30 -10.23 -0.81 -3.45
CA THR A 30 -10.56 0.54 -2.97
C THR A 30 -11.43 1.36 -3.91
N GLY A 31 -11.53 0.99 -5.17
CA GLY A 31 -12.20 1.77 -6.20
C GLY A 31 -11.38 2.93 -6.74
N LEU A 32 -10.16 3.14 -6.23
CA LEU A 32 -9.33 4.27 -6.63
C LEU A 32 -8.52 3.96 -7.89
N THR A 33 -8.22 5.01 -8.65
CA THR A 33 -7.33 4.94 -9.80
C THR A 33 -5.91 5.23 -9.35
N PHE A 34 -5.01 4.26 -9.52
CA PHE A 34 -3.62 4.34 -9.04
C PHE A 34 -2.67 4.64 -10.19
N THR A 35 -1.80 5.62 -9.98
CA THR A 35 -0.73 5.96 -10.92
C THR A 35 0.61 5.72 -10.22
N PRO A 36 1.36 4.69 -10.63
CA PRO A 36 2.67 4.41 -10.03
C PRO A 36 3.64 5.58 -10.20
N ALA A 37 4.42 5.85 -9.15
CA ALA A 37 5.48 6.85 -9.21
C ALA A 37 6.68 6.29 -9.98
N GLU A 38 7.51 7.18 -10.52
CA GLU A 38 8.77 6.80 -11.16
C GLU A 38 9.85 6.65 -10.10
N PHE A 39 10.45 5.47 -10.04
CA PHE A 39 11.57 5.16 -9.15
C PHE A 39 12.35 3.98 -9.71
N ASP A 40 13.56 3.74 -9.17
CA ASP A 40 14.43 2.67 -9.64
C ASP A 40 13.79 1.29 -9.42
N ASP A 41 13.87 0.45 -10.43
CA ASP A 41 13.22 -0.87 -10.42
C ASP A 41 13.64 -1.75 -9.25
N PHE A 42 14.88 -1.61 -8.76
CA PHE A 42 15.34 -2.44 -7.65
C PHE A 42 14.55 -2.18 -6.35
N LEU A 43 13.89 -1.02 -6.22
CA LEU A 43 13.07 -0.71 -5.06
C LEU A 43 11.78 -1.51 -5.01
N SER A 44 11.32 -2.04 -6.14
CA SER A 44 10.12 -2.88 -6.20
C SER A 44 10.43 -4.37 -6.34
N ARG A 45 11.70 -4.78 -6.22
CA ARG A 45 12.04 -6.19 -6.25
C ARG A 45 11.45 -6.94 -5.06
N PRO A 46 11.29 -8.28 -5.16
CA PRO A 46 10.72 -9.05 -4.06
C PRO A 46 11.56 -9.00 -2.78
N HIS A 47 10.88 -8.88 -1.65
CA HIS A 47 11.48 -8.94 -0.32
C HIS A 47 10.71 -9.94 0.53
N PHE A 48 11.39 -10.62 1.43
CA PHE A 48 10.75 -11.60 2.31
C PHE A 48 9.86 -10.91 3.34
N SER A 49 8.63 -11.40 3.51
CA SER A 49 7.70 -10.86 4.49
C SER A 49 8.05 -11.28 5.92
N SER A 50 8.56 -12.50 6.11
CA SER A 50 8.94 -13.03 7.42
C SER A 50 10.07 -14.03 7.24
N ALA A 51 11.28 -13.52 7.10
CA ALA A 51 12.47 -14.36 6.91
C ALA A 51 12.60 -15.38 8.05
N GLY A 52 12.85 -16.63 7.69
CA GLY A 52 13.00 -17.71 8.66
C GLY A 52 11.68 -18.39 9.08
N MET A 53 10.53 -17.79 8.75
CA MET A 53 9.22 -18.35 9.06
C MET A 53 8.44 -18.76 7.83
N THR A 54 8.66 -18.10 6.72
CA THR A 54 7.99 -18.38 5.44
C THR A 54 8.89 -17.98 4.29
N ASP A 55 8.67 -18.56 3.11
CA ASP A 55 9.34 -18.17 1.88
C ASP A 55 8.51 -17.17 1.06
N GLU A 56 7.42 -16.65 1.63
CA GLU A 56 6.60 -15.63 0.98
C GLU A 56 7.39 -14.36 0.74
N THR A 57 7.26 -13.80 -0.47
CA THR A 57 7.88 -12.53 -0.83
C THR A 57 6.83 -11.52 -1.26
N ASN A 58 7.16 -10.26 -1.09
CA ASN A 58 6.29 -9.14 -1.47
C ASN A 58 7.06 -8.11 -2.27
N CYS A 59 6.37 -7.52 -3.24
CA CYS A 59 6.86 -6.36 -3.98
C CYS A 59 6.03 -5.15 -3.57
N THR A 60 6.65 -3.98 -3.49
CA THR A 60 5.95 -2.75 -3.11
C THR A 60 6.02 -1.74 -4.26
N VAL A 61 4.87 -1.15 -4.58
CA VAL A 61 4.78 -0.09 -5.59
C VAL A 61 4.19 1.14 -4.93
N TYR A 62 4.87 2.26 -5.06
CA TYR A 62 4.42 3.55 -4.55
C TYR A 62 3.80 4.38 -5.68
N GLY A 63 2.82 5.20 -5.36
CA GLY A 63 2.17 6.01 -6.36
C GLY A 63 1.13 6.95 -5.77
N ILE A 64 0.32 7.51 -6.65
CA ILE A 64 -0.74 8.45 -6.29
C ILE A 64 -2.07 7.86 -6.74
N SER A 65 -3.06 7.92 -5.85
CA SER A 65 -4.43 7.49 -6.16
C SER A 65 -5.34 8.70 -6.31
N THR A 66 -6.31 8.58 -7.20
CA THR A 66 -7.33 9.61 -7.43
C THR A 66 -8.71 8.95 -7.43
N GLY A 67 -9.74 9.78 -7.24
CA GLY A 67 -11.13 9.34 -7.25
C GLY A 67 -11.70 9.20 -5.84
N MET A 68 -12.85 8.57 -5.75
CA MET A 68 -13.54 8.32 -4.48
C MET A 68 -13.48 6.83 -4.15
N PRO A 69 -13.18 6.46 -2.90
CA PRO A 69 -13.19 5.05 -2.50
C PRO A 69 -14.58 4.43 -2.69
N ASN A 70 -14.61 3.20 -3.19
CA ASN A 70 -15.83 2.41 -3.25
C ASN A 70 -15.46 0.92 -3.19
N LEU A 71 -16.44 0.09 -2.85
CA LEU A 71 -16.24 -1.36 -2.71
C LEU A 71 -16.96 -2.16 -3.79
N ASP A 72 -17.30 -1.53 -4.92
CA ASP A 72 -18.10 -2.14 -5.99
C ASP A 72 -17.45 -3.35 -6.62
N HIS A 73 -16.11 -3.42 -6.60
CA HIS A 73 -15.33 -4.51 -7.19
C HIS A 73 -14.82 -5.52 -6.17
N LEU A 74 -15.25 -5.40 -4.91
CA LEU A 74 -14.82 -6.31 -3.85
C LEU A 74 -15.48 -7.68 -4.03
N GLU A 75 -14.70 -8.74 -3.77
CA GLU A 75 -15.24 -10.09 -3.81
C GLU A 75 -16.27 -10.31 -2.69
N PRO A 76 -17.32 -11.14 -2.91
CA PRO A 76 -18.41 -11.26 -1.94
C PRO A 76 -18.02 -11.74 -0.55
N ASN A 77 -16.91 -12.45 -0.40
CA ASN A 77 -16.45 -12.97 0.88
C ASN A 77 -15.37 -12.13 1.55
N GLU A 78 -15.06 -10.97 0.99
CA GLU A 78 -14.09 -10.06 1.60
C GLU A 78 -14.78 -9.11 2.56
N ASP A 79 -14.20 -8.97 3.77
CA ASP A 79 -14.69 -8.08 4.81
C ASP A 79 -13.63 -7.01 5.08
N LEU A 80 -13.75 -5.88 4.40
CA LEU A 80 -12.83 -4.77 4.60
C LEU A 80 -13.55 -3.44 4.37
N SER A 81 -12.97 -2.38 4.92
CA SER A 81 -13.36 -1.01 4.63
C SER A 81 -12.14 -0.20 4.24
N VAL A 82 -12.34 0.87 3.48
CA VAL A 82 -11.26 1.71 2.98
C VAL A 82 -11.28 3.03 3.74
N GLU A 83 -10.11 3.44 4.22
CA GLU A 83 -9.95 4.73 4.88
C GLU A 83 -8.86 5.54 4.20
N LEU A 84 -9.17 6.82 3.91
CA LEU A 84 -8.18 7.79 3.48
C LEU A 84 -7.69 8.52 4.72
N VAL A 85 -6.39 8.57 4.89
CA VAL A 85 -5.76 8.97 6.15
C VAL A 85 -4.87 10.19 5.93
N ASP A 86 -5.13 11.28 6.66
CA ASP A 86 -4.23 12.42 6.69
C ASP A 86 -3.12 12.20 7.74
N LYS A 87 -2.19 13.14 7.85
CA LYS A 87 -1.05 12.99 8.76
C LYS A 87 -1.45 12.92 10.23
N ASN A 88 -2.49 13.67 10.63
CA ASN A 88 -2.96 13.64 12.02
C ASN A 88 -3.60 12.28 12.34
N GLU A 89 -4.41 11.76 11.44
CA GLU A 89 -5.03 10.43 11.61
C GLU A 89 -3.97 9.33 11.59
N ALA A 90 -2.94 9.47 10.74
CA ALA A 90 -1.82 8.52 10.72
C ALA A 90 -1.12 8.45 12.09
N LYS A 91 -0.92 9.59 12.74
CA LYS A 91 -0.33 9.62 14.09
C LYS A 91 -1.21 8.92 15.11
N ARG A 92 -2.52 9.11 15.04
CA ARG A 92 -3.46 8.44 15.93
C ARG A 92 -3.42 6.92 15.71
N ILE A 93 -3.45 6.48 14.46
CA ILE A 93 -3.41 5.05 14.12
C ILE A 93 -2.13 4.40 14.66
N LEU A 94 -0.99 5.08 14.50
CA LEU A 94 0.29 4.57 15.02
C LEU A 94 0.30 4.40 16.53
N ARG A 95 -0.46 5.24 17.26
CA ARG A 95 -0.52 5.19 18.72
C ARG A 95 -1.54 4.19 19.24
N GLU A 96 -2.65 4.00 18.53
CA GLU A 96 -3.85 3.40 19.12
C GLU A 96 -4.36 2.15 18.41
N GLU A 97 -3.95 1.89 17.17
CA GLU A 97 -4.55 0.84 16.37
C GLU A 97 -3.57 -0.30 16.05
N ASN A 98 -4.13 -1.42 15.64
CA ASN A 98 -3.33 -2.54 15.16
C ASN A 98 -2.97 -2.33 13.69
N LEU A 99 -1.72 -2.61 13.36
CA LEU A 99 -1.16 -2.35 12.02
C LEU A 99 -0.35 -3.54 11.56
N SER A 100 -0.34 -3.79 10.26
CA SER A 100 0.71 -4.61 9.67
C SER A 100 2.04 -3.87 9.70
N VAL A 101 3.15 -4.59 9.65
CA VAL A 101 4.48 -3.98 9.64
C VAL A 101 4.66 -3.05 8.44
N LYS A 102 4.15 -3.45 7.27
CA LYS A 102 4.22 -2.61 6.07
C LYS A 102 3.47 -1.29 6.25
N ALA A 103 2.26 -1.35 6.79
CA ALA A 103 1.48 -0.14 7.04
C ALA A 103 2.16 0.75 8.07
N TYR A 104 2.75 0.17 9.11
CA TYR A 104 3.50 0.91 10.13
C TYR A 104 4.61 1.75 9.49
N TYR A 105 5.47 1.13 8.68
CA TYR A 105 6.57 1.86 8.05
C TYR A 105 6.10 2.88 7.03
N LEU A 106 5.07 2.57 6.25
CA LEU A 106 4.53 3.54 5.30
C LEU A 106 4.00 4.78 6.01
N LEU A 107 3.27 4.61 7.13
CA LEU A 107 2.73 5.74 7.86
C LEU A 107 3.83 6.60 8.46
N LEU A 108 4.93 6.00 8.93
CA LEU A 108 6.08 6.77 9.41
C LEU A 108 6.68 7.64 8.29
N HIS A 109 6.84 7.09 7.09
CA HIS A 109 7.31 7.85 5.93
C HIS A 109 6.32 8.96 5.57
N PHE A 110 5.05 8.64 5.56
CA PHE A 110 3.99 9.57 5.19
C PHE A 110 3.96 10.78 6.12
N ILE A 111 4.04 10.56 7.44
CA ILE A 111 3.99 11.64 8.43
C ILE A 111 5.13 12.63 8.20
N GLN A 112 6.29 12.15 7.78
CA GLN A 112 7.48 12.99 7.58
C GLN A 112 7.64 13.49 6.16
N SER A 113 6.75 13.12 5.25
CA SER A 113 6.86 13.51 3.84
C SER A 113 6.51 14.98 3.64
N ASP A 114 7.14 15.58 2.63
CA ASP A 114 6.81 16.91 2.14
C ASP A 114 5.71 16.74 1.07
N PRO A 115 4.55 17.40 1.22
CA PRO A 115 3.51 17.31 0.19
C PRO A 115 3.95 17.73 -1.21
N SER A 116 4.98 18.57 -1.32
CA SER A 116 5.52 18.98 -2.62
C SER A 116 6.46 17.94 -3.23
N ASP A 117 6.95 16.98 -2.44
CA ASP A 117 7.83 15.90 -2.92
C ASP A 117 7.60 14.64 -2.06
N PRO A 118 6.42 14.02 -2.18
CA PRO A 118 6.05 12.91 -1.29
C PRO A 118 6.88 11.64 -1.48
N PHE A 119 7.61 11.52 -2.59
CA PHE A 119 8.43 10.34 -2.89
C PHE A 119 9.93 10.61 -2.76
N ALA A 120 10.31 11.67 -2.04
CA ALA A 120 11.73 11.97 -1.84
C ALA A 120 12.49 10.80 -1.21
N PHE A 121 11.85 10.02 -0.36
CA PHE A 121 12.48 8.87 0.31
C PHE A 121 12.87 7.73 -0.65
N LEU A 122 12.36 7.75 -1.88
CA LEU A 122 12.71 6.77 -2.92
C LEU A 122 13.93 7.18 -3.74
N LYS A 123 14.44 8.38 -3.55
CA LYS A 123 15.61 8.90 -4.26
C LYS A 123 16.84 8.61 -3.42
N LEU A 124 17.68 7.67 -3.86
CA LEU A 124 18.80 7.15 -3.07
C LEU A 124 20.16 7.73 -3.44
N ASP A 125 20.24 8.68 -4.38
CA ASP A 125 21.51 9.31 -4.77
C ASP A 125 21.83 10.59 -4.01
#